data_3dd3be0f7b2a1cb3e87da6feedd01a24
#
_entry.id   3dd3be0f7b2a1cb3e87da6feedd01a24
#
_cell.length_a   1.000
_cell.length_b   1.000
_cell.length_c   1.000
_cell.angle_alpha   90.00
_cell.angle_beta   90.00
_cell.angle_gamma   90.00
#
_symmetry.space_group_name_H-M   'P 1'
#
loop_
_entity.id
_entity.type
_entity.pdbx_description
1 polymer ?
#
loop_
_entity_poly.entity_id
_entity_poly.type
_entity_poly.pdbx_seq_one_letter_code
_entity_poly.pdbx_strand_id
1 'polypeptide(L)'
;MKKFIEEIKILMRNIPGLIIGMFFVSVVCMNILANKTIVNLPFLAIDGGIVLGWVTFLCMDVVTIRFGPRASTYLSISAILCNLFVAIIFKIIAIIPTPDDFSAFNSIIGGTWFILLGSTIASIVSSITNNSLNYLIGRFFKKKSILEYMSRSYISTFVSQFIDNLTFSIIVFMFFAPIYWNGFRWTLIQSVNCSLFGAIVELVVQVIFSPIGYKIVQKWEKDEVGKEYIEYKKHN
;
A
#
# COMPACT_ATOMS: atom_id res chain seq x y z
N MET A 1 0.76 -23.53 9.96
CA MET A 1 -0.02 -23.28 8.74
C MET A 1 -1.53 -23.29 8.99
N LYS A 2 -2.15 -24.33 9.56
CA LYS A 2 -3.62 -24.33 9.86
C LYS A 2 -4.08 -23.17 10.73
N LYS A 3 -3.39 -22.87 11.83
CA LYS A 3 -3.70 -21.76 12.75
C LYS A 3 -3.63 -20.38 12.06
N PHE A 4 -2.66 -20.19 11.16
CA PHE A 4 -2.52 -18.97 10.37
C PHE A 4 -3.70 -18.75 9.39
N ILE A 5 -4.11 -19.81 8.68
CA ILE A 5 -5.25 -19.74 7.76
C ILE A 5 -6.55 -19.48 8.51
N GLU A 6 -6.70 -20.08 9.68
CA GLU A 6 -7.87 -19.88 10.53
C GLU A 6 -7.94 -18.44 11.05
N GLU A 7 -6.83 -17.89 11.52
CA GLU A 7 -6.75 -16.49 11.95
C GLU A 7 -7.16 -15.53 10.84
N ILE A 8 -6.64 -15.73 9.60
CA ILE A 8 -7.04 -14.90 8.44
C ILE A 8 -8.54 -15.04 8.14
N LYS A 9 -9.10 -16.25 8.19
CA LYS A 9 -10.53 -16.45 7.94
C LYS A 9 -11.40 -15.72 8.95
N ILE A 10 -11.06 -15.82 10.24
CA ILE A 10 -11.78 -15.12 11.30
C ILE A 10 -11.64 -13.60 11.09
N LEU A 11 -10.45 -13.10 10.82
CA LEU A 11 -10.20 -11.69 10.58
C LEU A 11 -11.04 -11.15 9.41
N MET A 12 -10.97 -11.79 8.24
CA MET A 12 -11.66 -11.31 7.03
C MET A 12 -13.18 -11.33 7.18
N ARG A 13 -13.72 -12.21 8.00
CA ARG A 13 -15.16 -12.22 8.35
C ARG A 13 -15.53 -11.09 9.30
N ASN A 14 -14.60 -10.63 10.11
CA ASN A 14 -14.83 -9.64 11.14
C ASN A 14 -14.57 -8.19 10.72
N ILE A 15 -13.76 -7.97 9.68
CA ILE A 15 -13.58 -6.64 9.08
C ILE A 15 -14.82 -6.32 8.23
N PRO A 16 -15.44 -5.13 8.34
CA PRO A 16 -16.55 -4.74 7.48
C PRO A 16 -16.20 -4.86 6.00
N GLY A 17 -17.05 -5.56 5.23
CA GLY A 17 -16.79 -5.86 3.81
C GLY A 17 -16.56 -4.63 2.95
N LEU A 18 -17.17 -3.48 3.29
CA LEU A 18 -16.92 -2.22 2.60
C LEU A 18 -15.46 -1.79 2.69
N ILE A 19 -14.84 -1.92 3.86
CA ILE A 19 -13.42 -1.55 4.07
C ILE A 19 -12.49 -2.49 3.28
N ILE A 20 -12.76 -3.79 3.30
CA ILE A 20 -12.00 -4.77 2.50
C ILE A 20 -12.13 -4.44 1.02
N GLY A 21 -13.37 -4.21 0.55
CA GLY A 21 -13.65 -3.89 -0.85
C GLY A 21 -12.97 -2.59 -1.29
N MET A 22 -13.12 -1.51 -0.52
CA MET A 22 -12.47 -0.23 -0.80
C MET A 22 -10.94 -0.37 -0.84
N PHE A 23 -10.36 -1.09 0.11
CA PHE A 23 -8.92 -1.32 0.15
C PHE A 23 -8.44 -2.07 -1.10
N PHE A 24 -9.04 -3.23 -1.41
CA PHE A 24 -8.61 -4.06 -2.55
C PHE A 24 -8.81 -3.36 -3.89
N VAL A 25 -9.97 -2.72 -4.09
CA VAL A 25 -10.23 -1.96 -5.33
C VAL A 25 -9.25 -0.80 -5.47
N SER A 26 -8.98 -0.06 -4.39
CA SER A 26 -8.01 1.06 -4.43
C SER A 26 -6.60 0.56 -4.76
N VAL A 27 -6.15 -0.54 -4.15
CA VAL A 27 -4.81 -1.12 -4.43
C VAL A 27 -4.70 -1.58 -5.89
N VAL A 28 -5.72 -2.23 -6.46
CA VAL A 28 -5.72 -2.63 -7.87
C VAL A 28 -5.73 -1.41 -8.79
N CYS A 29 -6.61 -0.43 -8.52
CA CYS A 29 -6.71 0.77 -9.33
C CYS A 29 -5.44 1.62 -9.28
N MET A 30 -4.79 1.75 -8.12
CA MET A 30 -3.50 2.45 -8.00
C MET A 30 -2.47 1.89 -8.97
N ASN A 31 -2.34 0.57 -9.02
CA ASN A 31 -1.37 -0.09 -9.91
C ASN A 31 -1.72 0.08 -11.40
N ILE A 32 -3.00 0.13 -11.76
CA ILE A 32 -3.43 0.44 -13.12
C ILE A 32 -3.13 1.91 -13.45
N LEU A 33 -3.46 2.82 -12.54
CA LEU A 33 -3.24 4.27 -12.73
C LEU A 33 -1.76 4.64 -12.77
N ALA A 34 -0.88 3.86 -12.12
CA ALA A 34 0.56 4.05 -12.15
C ALA A 34 1.17 3.87 -13.57
N ASN A 35 0.43 3.26 -14.51
CA ASN A 35 0.82 3.25 -15.93
C ASN A 35 0.85 4.65 -16.56
N LYS A 36 0.28 5.67 -15.91
CA LYS A 36 0.26 7.04 -16.41
C LYS A 36 1.03 7.97 -15.48
N THR A 37 2.09 8.57 -15.99
CA THR A 37 2.72 9.72 -15.33
C THR A 37 1.86 10.95 -15.56
N ILE A 38 1.33 11.55 -14.47
CA ILE A 38 0.43 12.73 -14.51
C ILE A 38 1.20 14.04 -14.41
N VAL A 39 2.39 14.03 -13.82
CA VAL A 39 3.33 15.15 -13.79
C VAL A 39 4.67 14.62 -14.26
N ASN A 40 5.29 15.32 -15.22
CA ASN A 40 6.62 14.96 -15.72
C ASN A 40 7.44 16.23 -15.95
N LEU A 41 8.11 16.69 -14.91
CA LEU A 41 9.05 17.81 -14.91
C LEU A 41 10.48 17.27 -14.84
N PRO A 42 11.50 18.05 -15.26
CA PRO A 42 12.89 17.58 -15.21
C PRO A 42 13.36 17.09 -13.83
N PHE A 43 12.77 17.65 -12.77
CA PHE A 43 13.14 17.37 -11.38
C PHE A 43 12.07 16.60 -10.58
N LEU A 44 10.85 16.44 -11.11
CA LEU A 44 9.73 15.79 -10.43
C LEU A 44 8.86 15.05 -11.43
N ALA A 45 8.62 13.77 -11.20
CA ALA A 45 7.60 13.01 -11.92
C ALA A 45 6.64 12.39 -10.88
N ILE A 46 5.36 12.33 -11.21
CA ILE A 46 4.32 11.77 -10.35
C ILE A 46 3.44 10.87 -11.21
N ASP A 47 3.21 9.64 -10.77
CA ASP A 47 2.27 8.74 -11.42
C ASP A 47 0.83 8.88 -10.89
N GLY A 48 -0.12 8.31 -11.64
CA GLY A 48 -1.55 8.43 -11.31
C GLY A 48 -1.99 7.63 -10.09
N GLY A 49 -1.18 6.72 -9.58
CA GLY A 49 -1.51 5.90 -8.41
C GLY A 49 -1.66 6.73 -7.13
N ILE A 50 -0.94 7.85 -7.03
CA ILE A 50 -0.98 8.75 -5.86
C ILE A 50 -2.40 9.24 -5.52
N VAL A 51 -3.29 9.32 -6.51
CA VAL A 51 -4.66 9.81 -6.32
C VAL A 51 -5.48 8.94 -5.37
N LEU A 52 -5.20 7.64 -5.31
CA LEU A 52 -5.94 6.68 -4.46
C LEU A 52 -5.17 6.25 -3.20
N GLY A 53 -3.92 6.65 -3.05
CA GLY A 53 -3.09 6.26 -1.90
C GLY A 53 -3.75 6.54 -0.56
N TRP A 54 -4.38 7.72 -0.41
CA TRP A 54 -5.04 8.11 0.82
C TRP A 54 -6.18 7.17 1.25
N VAL A 55 -6.89 6.55 0.31
CA VAL A 55 -7.95 5.56 0.63
C VAL A 55 -7.34 4.32 1.25
N THR A 56 -6.24 3.84 0.69
CA THR A 56 -5.55 2.65 1.21
C THR A 56 -5.02 2.90 2.62
N PHE A 57 -4.43 4.07 2.88
CA PHE A 57 -3.94 4.44 4.22
C PHE A 57 -5.08 4.53 5.22
N LEU A 58 -6.19 5.21 4.88
CA LEU A 58 -7.34 5.31 5.76
C LEU A 58 -7.88 3.92 6.14
N CYS A 59 -8.03 3.02 5.17
CA CYS A 59 -8.48 1.65 5.42
C CYS A 59 -7.51 0.90 6.34
N MET A 60 -6.20 1.02 6.10
CA MET A 60 -5.16 0.37 6.90
C MET A 60 -5.14 0.91 8.33
N ASP A 61 -5.23 2.23 8.51
CA ASP A 61 -5.25 2.86 9.84
C ASP A 61 -6.43 2.38 10.67
N VAL A 62 -7.63 2.40 10.10
CA VAL A 62 -8.86 1.95 10.78
C VAL A 62 -8.74 0.49 11.20
N VAL A 63 -8.23 -0.38 10.33
CA VAL A 63 -8.01 -1.80 10.63
C VAL A 63 -6.91 -1.97 11.69
N THR A 64 -5.82 -1.22 11.59
CA THR A 64 -4.71 -1.29 12.57
C THR A 64 -5.16 -0.88 13.95
N ILE A 65 -5.91 0.21 14.07
CA ILE A 65 -6.38 0.73 15.37
C ILE A 65 -7.37 -0.27 16.02
N ARG A 66 -8.30 -0.79 15.24
CA ARG A 66 -9.34 -1.69 15.79
C ARG A 66 -8.88 -3.12 16.04
N PHE A 67 -8.14 -3.69 15.10
CA PHE A 67 -7.79 -5.12 15.09
C PHE A 67 -6.30 -5.37 15.40
N GLY A 68 -5.48 -4.32 15.37
CA GLY A 68 -4.04 -4.37 15.63
C GLY A 68 -3.19 -4.55 14.37
N PRO A 69 -1.85 -4.36 14.47
CA PRO A 69 -0.94 -4.32 13.32
C PRO A 69 -0.83 -5.64 12.55
N ARG A 70 -1.04 -6.79 13.20
CA ARG A 70 -1.09 -8.08 12.49
C ARG A 70 -2.27 -8.17 11.54
N ALA A 71 -3.43 -7.61 11.92
CA ALA A 71 -4.62 -7.63 11.08
C ALA A 71 -4.41 -6.83 9.79
N SER A 72 -3.82 -5.65 9.87
CA SER A 72 -3.48 -4.85 8.68
C SER A 72 -2.44 -5.54 7.81
N THR A 73 -1.44 -6.21 8.40
CA THR A 73 -0.48 -7.02 7.64
C THR A 73 -1.18 -8.15 6.86
N TYR A 74 -2.13 -8.86 7.47
CA TYR A 74 -2.88 -9.91 6.79
C TYR A 74 -3.78 -9.36 5.67
N LEU A 75 -4.40 -8.21 5.90
CA LEU A 75 -5.18 -7.51 4.87
C LEU A 75 -4.29 -7.12 3.68
N SER A 76 -3.09 -6.57 3.94
CA SER A 76 -2.11 -6.24 2.90
C SER A 76 -1.64 -7.46 2.11
N ILE A 77 -1.30 -8.57 2.80
CA ILE A 77 -0.92 -9.81 2.12
C ILE A 77 -2.06 -10.32 1.23
N SER A 78 -3.29 -10.24 1.71
CA SER A 78 -4.46 -10.66 0.92
C SER A 78 -4.67 -9.77 -0.31
N ALA A 79 -4.42 -8.46 -0.20
CA ALA A 79 -4.45 -7.54 -1.34
C ALA A 79 -3.33 -7.82 -2.35
N ILE A 80 -2.12 -8.14 -1.88
CA ILE A 80 -1.01 -8.56 -2.76
C ILE A 80 -1.39 -9.82 -3.55
N LEU A 81 -1.99 -10.81 -2.90
CA LEU A 81 -2.45 -12.03 -3.58
C LEU A 81 -3.56 -11.73 -4.60
N CYS A 82 -4.50 -10.85 -4.25
CA CYS A 82 -5.54 -10.38 -5.18
C CYS A 82 -4.93 -9.66 -6.39
N ASN A 83 -3.97 -8.77 -6.15
CA ASN A 83 -3.24 -8.07 -7.21
C ASN A 83 -2.49 -9.04 -8.14
N LEU A 84 -1.82 -10.04 -7.58
CA LEU A 84 -1.12 -11.06 -8.37
C LEU A 84 -2.09 -11.82 -9.27
N PHE A 85 -3.25 -12.20 -8.73
CA PHE A 85 -4.31 -12.84 -9.51
C PHE A 85 -4.78 -11.95 -10.67
N VAL A 86 -5.07 -10.66 -10.39
CA VAL A 86 -5.47 -9.69 -11.43
C VAL A 86 -4.37 -9.52 -12.47
N ALA A 87 -3.10 -9.44 -12.08
CA ALA A 87 -1.97 -9.33 -13.02
C ALA A 87 -1.87 -10.53 -13.96
N ILE A 88 -2.08 -11.74 -13.44
CA ILE A 88 -2.08 -12.98 -14.25
C ILE A 88 -3.21 -12.90 -15.29
N ILE A 89 -4.43 -12.54 -14.89
CA ILE A 89 -5.57 -12.39 -15.81
C ILE A 89 -5.28 -11.32 -16.87
N PHE A 90 -4.78 -10.17 -16.47
CA PHE A 90 -4.42 -9.09 -17.40
C PHE A 90 -3.36 -9.54 -18.41
N LYS A 91 -2.33 -10.27 -17.95
CA LYS A 91 -1.30 -10.79 -18.83
C LYS A 91 -1.85 -11.81 -19.83
N ILE A 92 -2.73 -12.71 -19.38
CA ILE A 92 -3.38 -13.70 -20.25
C ILE A 92 -4.21 -12.99 -21.32
N ILE A 93 -5.07 -12.05 -20.93
CA ILE A 93 -5.93 -11.32 -21.87
C ILE A 93 -5.09 -10.53 -22.88
N ALA A 94 -4.01 -9.87 -22.44
CA ALA A 94 -3.15 -9.08 -23.32
C ALA A 94 -2.40 -9.88 -24.40
N ILE A 95 -2.22 -11.20 -24.22
CA ILE A 95 -1.54 -12.06 -25.19
C ILE A 95 -2.51 -12.81 -26.13
N ILE A 96 -3.82 -12.74 -25.90
CA ILE A 96 -4.81 -13.37 -26.76
C ILE A 96 -4.87 -12.61 -28.10
N PRO A 97 -4.65 -13.27 -29.24
CA PRO A 97 -4.75 -12.64 -30.55
C PRO A 97 -6.18 -12.18 -30.82
N THR A 98 -6.33 -10.98 -31.38
CA THR A 98 -7.62 -10.42 -31.79
C THR A 98 -7.52 -9.90 -33.23
N PRO A 99 -8.62 -9.87 -34.01
CA PRO A 99 -8.61 -9.35 -35.38
C PRO A 99 -8.48 -7.81 -35.43
N ASP A 100 -8.84 -7.14 -34.34
CA ASP A 100 -8.80 -5.68 -34.22
C ASP A 100 -7.52 -5.20 -33.54
N ASP A 101 -7.17 -3.92 -33.73
CA ASP A 101 -6.00 -3.32 -33.08
C ASP A 101 -6.30 -2.89 -31.65
N PHE A 102 -5.90 -3.71 -30.69
CA PHE A 102 -5.91 -3.44 -29.27
C PHE A 102 -4.52 -3.19 -28.69
N SER A 103 -3.57 -2.77 -29.50
CA SER A 103 -2.16 -2.58 -29.10
C SER A 103 -2.01 -1.66 -27.88
N ALA A 104 -2.73 -0.54 -27.83
CA ALA A 104 -2.72 0.39 -26.70
C ALA A 104 -3.28 -0.25 -25.41
N PHE A 105 -4.38 -0.96 -25.51
CA PHE A 105 -4.97 -1.69 -24.36
C PHE A 105 -4.00 -2.79 -23.87
N ASN A 106 -3.48 -3.59 -24.79
CA ASN A 106 -2.57 -4.70 -24.48
C ASN A 106 -1.26 -4.19 -23.86
N SER A 107 -0.75 -3.04 -24.31
CA SER A 107 0.43 -2.40 -23.72
C SER A 107 0.22 -2.00 -22.26
N ILE A 108 -0.91 -1.37 -21.94
CA ILE A 108 -1.24 -0.93 -20.57
C ILE A 108 -1.52 -2.15 -19.68
N ILE A 109 -2.49 -2.96 -20.05
CA ILE A 109 -2.94 -4.09 -19.23
C ILE A 109 -1.87 -5.17 -19.11
N GLY A 110 -1.23 -5.51 -20.23
CA GLY A 110 -0.14 -6.50 -20.24
C GLY A 110 1.14 -6.03 -19.56
N GLY A 111 1.35 -4.71 -19.41
CA GLY A 111 2.47 -4.11 -18.69
C GLY A 111 2.26 -4.01 -17.18
N THR A 112 1.03 -4.06 -16.68
CA THR A 112 0.72 -3.86 -15.25
C THR A 112 1.42 -4.86 -14.31
N TRP A 113 1.83 -6.03 -14.79
CA TRP A 113 2.52 -7.04 -13.97
C TRP A 113 3.83 -6.55 -13.33
N PHE A 114 4.62 -5.74 -14.04
CA PHE A 114 5.88 -5.26 -13.47
C PHE A 114 5.65 -4.11 -12.48
N ILE A 115 4.57 -3.35 -12.63
CA ILE A 115 4.11 -2.37 -11.64
C ILE A 115 3.75 -3.10 -10.34
N LEU A 116 2.98 -4.18 -10.44
CA LEU A 116 2.61 -5.03 -9.31
C LEU A 116 3.82 -5.67 -8.63
N LEU A 117 4.79 -6.14 -9.41
CA LEU A 117 6.04 -6.68 -8.88
C LEU A 117 6.81 -5.59 -8.11
N GLY A 118 6.95 -4.41 -8.69
CA GLY A 118 7.59 -3.26 -8.05
C GLY A 118 6.88 -2.86 -6.76
N SER A 119 5.55 -2.75 -6.78
CA SER A 119 4.72 -2.46 -5.61
C SER A 119 4.88 -3.51 -4.50
N THR A 120 4.91 -4.79 -4.86
CA THR A 120 5.11 -5.87 -3.89
C THR A 120 6.48 -5.80 -3.22
N ILE A 121 7.54 -5.62 -3.99
CA ILE A 121 8.90 -5.51 -3.45
C ILE A 121 9.03 -4.26 -2.57
N ALA A 122 8.49 -3.13 -3.04
CA ALA A 122 8.49 -1.87 -2.30
C ALA A 122 7.80 -2.04 -0.94
N SER A 123 6.61 -2.63 -0.91
CA SER A 123 5.85 -2.89 0.33
C SER A 123 6.60 -3.79 1.31
N ILE A 124 7.34 -4.79 0.84
CA ILE A 124 8.16 -5.65 1.71
C ILE A 124 9.31 -4.85 2.31
N VAL A 125 10.06 -4.11 1.48
CA VAL A 125 11.21 -3.32 1.93
C VAL A 125 10.78 -2.23 2.90
N SER A 126 9.69 -1.52 2.59
CA SER A 126 9.14 -0.46 3.45
C SER A 126 8.65 -1.01 4.80
N SER A 127 7.99 -2.16 4.81
CA SER A 127 7.54 -2.82 6.03
C SER A 127 8.71 -3.22 6.94
N ILE A 128 9.78 -3.78 6.39
CA ILE A 128 11.00 -4.10 7.13
C ILE A 128 11.63 -2.83 7.70
N THR A 129 11.71 -1.77 6.90
CA THR A 129 12.26 -0.47 7.29
C THR A 129 11.44 0.13 8.43
N ASN A 130 10.10 0.16 8.30
CA ASN A 130 9.20 0.67 9.33
C ASN A 130 9.37 -0.05 10.66
N ASN A 131 9.37 -1.38 10.64
CA ASN A 131 9.52 -2.19 11.84
C ASN A 131 10.89 -1.98 12.50
N SER A 132 11.95 -1.93 11.70
CA SER A 132 13.33 -1.71 12.19
C SER A 132 13.49 -0.34 12.82
N LEU A 133 13.01 0.72 12.15
CA LEU A 133 13.08 2.08 12.66
C LEU A 133 12.23 2.25 13.93
N ASN A 134 11.02 1.72 13.93
CA ASN A 134 10.16 1.76 15.10
C ASN A 134 10.83 1.11 16.31
N TYR A 135 11.47 -0.03 16.12
CA TYR A 135 12.25 -0.70 17.18
C TYR A 135 13.44 0.14 17.62
N LEU A 136 14.26 0.65 16.68
CA LEU A 136 15.45 1.44 16.97
C LEU A 136 15.09 2.73 17.72
N ILE A 137 14.14 3.50 17.23
CA ILE A 137 13.68 4.75 17.85
C ILE A 137 13.21 4.46 19.29
N GLY A 138 12.44 3.38 19.49
CA GLY A 138 11.97 3.00 20.83
C GLY A 138 13.10 2.74 21.85
N ARG A 139 14.29 2.34 21.40
CA ARG A 139 15.44 2.13 22.29
C ARG A 139 16.07 3.43 22.83
N PHE A 140 15.88 4.55 22.13
CA PHE A 140 16.38 5.86 22.58
C PHE A 140 15.54 6.48 23.69
N PHE A 141 14.29 6.05 23.87
CA PHE A 141 13.42 6.59 24.91
C PHE A 141 13.47 5.69 26.18
N LYS A 142 13.84 6.29 27.31
CA LYS A 142 13.89 5.60 28.61
C LYS A 142 12.53 5.47 29.29
N LYS A 143 11.55 6.29 28.91
CA LYS A 143 10.19 6.30 29.50
C LYS A 143 9.14 6.26 28.40
N LYS A 144 8.13 5.43 28.57
CA LYS A 144 6.95 5.42 27.70
C LYS A 144 6.17 6.72 27.89
N SER A 145 6.15 7.54 26.86
CA SER A 145 5.43 8.82 26.83
C SER A 145 4.67 8.96 25.50
N ILE A 146 3.72 9.86 25.46
CA ILE A 146 2.99 10.19 24.23
C ILE A 146 3.96 10.70 23.14
N LEU A 147 4.99 11.44 23.56
CA LEU A 147 6.02 11.96 22.67
C LEU A 147 6.86 10.82 22.05
N GLU A 148 7.21 9.81 22.83
CA GLU A 148 7.86 8.59 22.33
C GLU A 148 7.02 7.92 21.26
N TYR A 149 5.75 7.68 21.59
CA TYR A 149 4.82 7.02 20.68
C TYR A 149 4.67 7.79 19.36
N MET A 150 4.44 9.10 19.43
CA MET A 150 4.29 9.96 18.25
C MET A 150 5.58 10.01 17.42
N SER A 151 6.74 10.18 18.06
CA SER A 151 8.03 10.21 17.36
C SER A 151 8.32 8.88 16.66
N ARG A 152 8.06 7.75 17.32
CA ARG A 152 8.23 6.43 16.72
C ARG A 152 7.30 6.24 15.52
N SER A 153 6.03 6.59 15.68
CA SER A 153 5.02 6.42 14.63
C SER A 153 5.33 7.31 13.42
N TYR A 154 5.46 8.61 13.62
CA TYR A 154 5.60 9.54 12.49
C TYR A 154 6.94 9.40 11.76
N ILE A 155 8.06 9.26 12.49
CA ILE A 155 9.37 9.13 11.85
C ILE A 155 9.47 7.79 11.11
N SER A 156 9.06 6.69 11.73
CA SER A 156 9.12 5.38 11.06
C SER A 156 8.19 5.32 9.85
N THR A 157 6.99 5.90 9.93
CA THR A 157 6.05 5.95 8.81
C THR A 157 6.61 6.82 7.68
N PHE A 158 7.06 8.05 7.97
CA PHE A 158 7.61 8.94 6.94
C PHE A 158 8.77 8.30 6.18
N VAL A 159 9.74 7.73 6.91
CA VAL A 159 10.91 7.09 6.28
C VAL A 159 10.50 5.84 5.51
N SER A 160 9.60 5.03 6.05
CA SER A 160 9.14 3.82 5.35
C SER A 160 8.36 4.16 4.08
N GLN A 161 7.55 5.19 4.07
CA GLN A 161 6.85 5.66 2.87
C GLN A 161 7.81 6.22 1.82
N PHE A 162 8.80 7.00 2.26
CA PHE A 162 9.86 7.45 1.36
C PHE A 162 10.59 6.26 0.69
N ILE A 163 10.94 5.23 1.46
CA ILE A 163 11.59 4.01 0.97
C ILE A 163 10.66 3.20 0.06
N ASP A 164 9.38 3.10 0.39
CA ASP A 164 8.37 2.46 -0.46
C ASP A 164 8.33 3.10 -1.84
N ASN A 165 8.05 4.40 -1.88
CA ASN A 165 7.95 5.18 -3.11
C ASN A 165 9.26 5.16 -3.92
N LEU A 166 10.42 5.23 -3.25
CA LEU A 166 11.72 5.19 -3.90
C LEU A 166 12.00 3.80 -4.52
N THR A 167 11.75 2.74 -3.77
CA THR A 167 11.92 1.37 -4.26
C THR A 167 11.00 1.09 -5.44
N PHE A 168 9.74 1.50 -5.32
CA PHE A 168 8.76 1.41 -6.41
C PHE A 168 9.23 2.15 -7.67
N SER A 169 9.61 3.41 -7.53
CA SER A 169 10.07 4.25 -8.65
C SER A 169 11.31 3.70 -9.34
N ILE A 170 12.28 3.20 -8.58
CA ILE A 170 13.48 2.58 -9.13
C ILE A 170 13.13 1.33 -9.93
N ILE A 171 12.33 0.43 -9.35
CA ILE A 171 11.99 -0.83 -10.00
C ILE A 171 11.13 -0.57 -11.24
N VAL A 172 10.06 0.21 -11.10
CA VAL A 172 9.07 0.40 -12.17
C VAL A 172 9.58 1.37 -13.23
N PHE A 173 9.94 2.60 -12.85
CA PHE A 173 10.20 3.67 -13.82
C PHE A 173 11.65 3.79 -14.27
N MET A 174 12.62 3.31 -13.47
CA MET A 174 14.02 3.32 -13.89
C MET A 174 14.48 2.01 -14.52
N PHE A 175 13.93 0.86 -14.09
CA PHE A 175 14.35 -0.46 -14.56
C PHE A 175 13.39 -1.05 -15.61
N PHE A 176 12.10 -1.24 -15.30
CA PHE A 176 11.17 -1.90 -16.20
C PHE A 176 10.59 -1.00 -17.29
N ALA A 177 10.23 0.23 -16.99
CA ALA A 177 9.62 1.14 -17.97
C ALA A 177 10.47 1.36 -19.23
N PRO A 178 11.80 1.52 -19.17
CA PRO A 178 12.63 1.61 -20.39
C PRO A 178 12.51 0.40 -21.32
N ILE A 179 12.26 -0.78 -20.75
CA ILE A 179 12.17 -2.04 -21.51
C ILE A 179 10.80 -2.18 -22.16
N TYR A 180 9.74 -1.82 -21.43
CA TYR A 180 8.35 -2.09 -21.83
C TYR A 180 7.61 -0.88 -22.39
N TRP A 181 8.07 0.35 -22.13
CA TRP A 181 7.44 1.60 -22.55
C TRP A 181 8.32 2.42 -23.49
N ASN A 182 8.87 1.78 -24.52
CA ASN A 182 9.61 2.42 -25.62
C ASN A 182 10.71 3.40 -25.15
N GLY A 183 11.49 3.02 -24.16
CA GLY A 183 12.58 3.83 -23.62
C GLY A 183 12.16 4.90 -22.61
N PHE A 184 10.88 4.98 -22.22
CA PHE A 184 10.44 5.90 -21.19
C PHE A 184 11.15 5.60 -19.86
N ARG A 185 11.76 6.60 -19.25
CA ARG A 185 12.55 6.45 -18.04
C ARG A 185 12.49 7.68 -17.16
N TRP A 186 12.32 7.46 -15.85
CA TRP A 186 12.57 8.50 -14.87
C TRP A 186 14.05 8.61 -14.53
N THR A 187 14.49 9.83 -14.23
CA THR A 187 15.81 10.06 -13.66
C THR A 187 15.84 9.75 -12.17
N LEU A 188 17.01 9.54 -11.59
CA LEU A 188 17.17 9.35 -10.15
C LEU A 188 16.61 10.54 -9.36
N ILE A 189 16.82 11.78 -9.86
CA ILE A 189 16.31 13.00 -9.23
C ILE A 189 14.77 12.99 -9.22
N GLN A 190 14.13 12.63 -10.33
CA GLN A 190 12.67 12.49 -10.38
C GLN A 190 12.18 11.44 -9.39
N SER A 191 12.83 10.29 -9.31
CA SER A 191 12.45 9.20 -8.39
C SER A 191 12.59 9.63 -6.93
N VAL A 192 13.68 10.28 -6.55
CA VAL A 192 13.89 10.79 -5.19
C VAL A 192 12.88 11.87 -4.82
N ASN A 193 12.65 12.84 -5.71
CA ASN A 193 11.71 13.94 -5.46
C ASN A 193 10.26 13.45 -5.45
N CYS A 194 9.87 12.50 -6.32
CA CYS A 194 8.57 11.84 -6.26
C CYS A 194 8.37 11.13 -4.92
N SER A 195 9.38 10.41 -4.46
CA SER A 195 9.32 9.66 -3.20
C SER A 195 9.19 10.59 -1.99
N LEU A 196 9.92 11.70 -1.99
CA LEU A 196 9.80 12.70 -0.94
C LEU A 196 8.43 13.40 -0.96
N PHE A 197 7.97 13.79 -2.15
CA PHE A 197 6.65 14.39 -2.33
C PHE A 197 5.53 13.44 -1.89
N GLY A 198 5.60 12.17 -2.32
CA GLY A 198 4.66 11.12 -1.92
C GLY A 198 4.62 10.95 -0.40
N ALA A 199 5.77 10.80 0.25
CA ALA A 199 5.83 10.64 1.71
C ALA A 199 5.26 11.84 2.47
N ILE A 200 5.47 13.07 1.98
CA ILE A 200 4.88 14.29 2.55
C ILE A 200 3.36 14.29 2.35
N VAL A 201 2.88 14.03 1.14
CA VAL A 201 1.45 13.98 0.84
C VAL A 201 0.74 12.95 1.70
N GLU A 202 1.32 11.75 1.82
CA GLU A 202 0.79 10.66 2.64
C GLU A 202 0.70 11.05 4.11
N LEU A 203 1.75 11.70 4.65
CA LEU A 203 1.74 12.20 6.02
C LEU A 203 0.66 13.27 6.24
N VAL A 204 0.53 14.23 5.33
CA VAL A 204 -0.51 15.28 5.38
C VAL A 204 -1.91 14.64 5.32
N VAL A 205 -2.11 13.72 4.41
CA VAL A 205 -3.37 12.99 4.27
C VAL A 205 -3.69 12.19 5.53
N GLN A 206 -2.72 11.51 6.11
CA GLN A 206 -2.89 10.79 7.37
C GLN A 206 -3.36 11.72 8.49
N VAL A 207 -2.78 12.91 8.61
CA VAL A 207 -3.21 13.92 9.59
C VAL A 207 -4.65 14.39 9.32
N ILE A 208 -5.00 14.69 8.07
CA ILE A 208 -6.33 15.20 7.69
C ILE A 208 -7.43 14.13 7.91
N PHE A 209 -7.17 12.88 7.54
CA PHE A 209 -8.17 11.80 7.60
C PHE A 209 -8.19 11.04 8.92
N SER A 210 -7.17 11.19 9.75
CA SER A 210 -7.11 10.58 11.09
C SER A 210 -8.35 10.83 11.95
N PRO A 211 -8.99 12.03 11.99
CA PRO A 211 -10.24 12.24 12.72
C PRO A 211 -11.41 11.42 12.18
N ILE A 212 -11.47 11.19 10.87
CA ILE A 212 -12.52 10.36 10.23
C ILE A 212 -12.31 8.90 10.62
N GLY A 213 -11.07 8.41 10.48
CA GLY A 213 -10.68 7.08 10.93
C GLY A 213 -11.01 6.82 12.40
N TYR A 214 -10.71 7.79 13.25
CA TYR A 214 -11.02 7.71 14.68
C TYR A 214 -12.54 7.56 14.94
N LYS A 215 -13.39 8.35 14.28
CA LYS A 215 -14.85 8.24 14.39
C LYS A 215 -15.36 6.88 13.92
N ILE A 216 -14.79 6.34 12.85
CA ILE A 216 -15.14 4.99 12.35
C ILE A 216 -14.79 3.96 13.41
N VAL A 217 -13.58 4.03 13.99
CA VAL A 217 -13.14 3.09 15.02
C VAL A 217 -14.01 3.19 16.27
N GLN A 218 -14.33 4.39 16.76
CA GLN A 218 -15.22 4.58 17.90
C GLN A 218 -16.61 3.94 17.66
N LYS A 219 -17.15 4.12 16.44
CA LYS A 219 -18.41 3.47 16.08
C LYS A 219 -18.26 1.95 16.11
N TRP A 220 -17.18 1.40 15.57
CA TRP A 220 -16.92 -0.03 15.58
C TRP A 220 -16.73 -0.58 17.01
N GLU A 221 -16.12 0.18 17.89
CA GLU A 221 -16.01 -0.19 19.31
C GLU A 221 -17.38 -0.27 19.98
N LYS A 222 -18.22 0.73 19.74
CA LYS A 222 -19.60 0.78 20.28
C LYS A 222 -20.47 -0.36 19.74
N ASP A 223 -20.34 -0.67 18.46
CA ASP A 223 -21.10 -1.69 17.75
C ASP A 223 -20.46 -3.10 17.90
N GLU A 224 -19.43 -3.24 18.75
CA GLU A 224 -18.67 -4.48 18.99
C GLU A 224 -18.14 -5.16 17.70
N VAL A 225 -17.89 -4.39 16.65
CA VAL A 225 -17.36 -4.92 15.38
C VAL A 225 -16.04 -5.64 15.63
N GLY A 226 -15.94 -6.87 15.14
CA GLY A 226 -14.72 -7.68 15.25
C GLY A 226 -14.48 -8.31 16.61
N LYS A 227 -15.49 -8.38 17.46
CA LYS A 227 -15.41 -9.00 18.81
C LYS A 227 -14.83 -10.41 18.75
N GLU A 228 -15.30 -11.24 17.83
CA GLU A 228 -14.84 -12.61 17.65
C GLU A 228 -13.33 -12.69 17.38
N TYR A 229 -12.79 -11.84 16.49
CA TYR A 229 -11.35 -11.82 16.22
C TYR A 229 -10.55 -11.32 17.42
N ILE A 230 -11.03 -10.31 18.12
CA ILE A 230 -10.37 -9.76 19.29
C ILE A 230 -10.33 -10.79 20.43
N GLU A 231 -11.39 -11.54 20.65
CA GLU A 231 -11.44 -12.64 21.61
C GLU A 231 -10.52 -13.80 21.20
N TYR A 232 -10.58 -14.21 19.93
CA TYR A 232 -9.66 -15.23 19.40
C TYR A 232 -8.20 -14.88 19.66
N LYS A 233 -7.83 -13.60 19.46
CA LYS A 233 -6.46 -13.12 19.67
C LYS A 233 -6.04 -13.10 21.14
N LYS A 234 -6.97 -12.95 22.08
CA LYS A 234 -6.66 -12.99 23.53
C LYS A 234 -6.36 -14.41 24.02
N HIS A 235 -6.89 -15.41 23.35
CA HIS A 235 -6.75 -16.82 23.74
C HIS A 235 -5.68 -17.59 22.96
N ASN A 236 -5.00 -16.97 21.99
CA ASN A 236 -4.02 -17.56 21.08
C ASN A 236 -2.73 -16.75 20.92
#